data_6d1ed6743239846bb9b7b4bdcc0f8ad3
#
_entry.id   6d1ed6743239846bb9b7b4bdcc0f8ad3
#
_cell.length_a   1.000
_cell.length_b   1.000
_cell.length_c   1.000
_cell.angle_alpha   90.00
_cell.angle_beta   90.00
_cell.angle_gamma   90.00
#
_symmetry.space_group_name_H-M   'P 1'
#
loop_
_entity.id
_entity.type
_entity.pdbx_description
1 polymer ?
#
loop_
_entity_poly.entity_id
_entity_poly.type
_entity_poly.pdbx_seq_one_letter_code
_entity_poly.pdbx_strand_id
1 'polypeptide(L)'
;MKELKLHKECSDMRLLKYGFVKHGNYYKLNLPLYKYEEKSIIILSLIASIKDNYIAYDVIDCNPDMLYAAYYDQEYHKNNKVLQIVNKKLDSIINEMKIRKIIKGDK
;
A
#
# COMPACT_ATOMS: atom_id res chain seq x y z
N MET A 1 4.55 -0.23 10.08
CA MET A 1 4.63 0.45 8.76
C MET A 1 5.79 -0.13 7.98
N LYS A 2 5.53 -0.61 6.78
CA LYS A 2 6.59 -1.11 5.92
C LYS A 2 7.07 -0.01 5.00
N GLU A 3 8.39 0.21 4.97
CA GLU A 3 9.00 1.29 4.22
C GLU A 3 9.72 0.76 2.99
N LEU A 4 9.47 1.44 1.86
CA LEU A 4 10.11 1.16 0.59
C LEU A 4 10.74 2.45 0.09
N LYS A 5 11.54 2.35 -0.97
CA LYS A 5 12.16 3.54 -1.55
C LYS A 5 11.39 3.99 -2.78
N LEU A 6 11.27 5.31 -2.96
CA LEU A 6 10.73 5.86 -4.17
C LEU A 6 11.69 5.62 -5.34
N HIS A 7 11.12 5.43 -6.52
CA HIS A 7 11.91 5.39 -7.74
C HIS A 7 12.55 6.76 -7.96
N LYS A 8 13.77 6.78 -8.46
CA LYS A 8 14.50 8.04 -8.71
C LYS A 8 13.76 9.00 -9.65
N GLU A 9 12.89 8.47 -10.52
CA GLU A 9 12.10 9.28 -11.44
C GLU A 9 10.74 9.66 -10.88
N CYS A 10 10.41 9.25 -9.65
CA CYS A 10 9.13 9.58 -9.06
C CYS A 10 9.08 11.07 -8.71
N SER A 11 8.00 11.71 -9.11
CA SER A 11 7.78 13.14 -8.92
C SER A 11 6.41 13.38 -8.32
N ASP A 12 6.16 14.60 -7.86
CA ASP A 12 4.84 15.03 -7.39
C ASP A 12 3.77 14.69 -8.42
N MET A 13 4.01 15.05 -9.68
CA MET A 13 3.05 14.82 -10.75
C MET A 13 2.74 13.34 -10.92
N ARG A 14 3.76 12.48 -10.82
CA ARG A 14 3.58 11.04 -10.98
C ARG A 14 2.72 10.46 -9.86
N LEU A 15 2.93 10.92 -8.63
CA LEU A 15 2.11 10.52 -7.49
C LEU A 15 0.67 10.98 -7.65
N LEU A 16 0.47 12.24 -8.04
CA LEU A 16 -0.87 12.79 -8.23
C LEU A 16 -1.62 12.04 -9.35
N LYS A 17 -0.95 11.73 -10.45
CA LYS A 17 -1.57 10.99 -11.56
C LYS A 17 -1.97 9.58 -11.16
N TYR A 18 -1.20 8.96 -10.27
CA TYR A 18 -1.53 7.62 -9.82
C TYR A 18 -2.76 7.61 -8.90
N GLY A 19 -3.05 8.73 -8.25
CA GLY A 19 -4.20 8.88 -7.38
C GLY A 19 -3.88 9.35 -5.97
N PHE A 20 -2.61 9.61 -5.67
CA PHE A 20 -2.24 10.15 -4.37
C PHE A 20 -2.80 11.57 -4.19
N VAL A 21 -3.11 11.91 -2.95
CA VAL A 21 -3.60 13.23 -2.56
C VAL A 21 -2.55 13.88 -1.66
N LYS A 22 -2.24 15.13 -1.95
CA LYS A 22 -1.24 15.87 -1.17
C LYS A 22 -1.81 16.33 0.18
N HIS A 23 -1.08 16.05 1.24
CA HIS A 23 -1.39 16.47 2.60
C HIS A 23 -0.14 17.11 3.20
N GLY A 24 -0.02 18.44 3.10
CA GLY A 24 1.19 19.14 3.54
C GLY A 24 2.41 18.67 2.76
N ASN A 25 3.39 18.10 3.45
CA ASN A 25 4.62 17.61 2.82
C ASN A 25 4.54 16.14 2.40
N TYR A 26 3.37 15.52 2.54
CA TYR A 26 3.19 14.10 2.26
C TYR A 26 2.11 13.89 1.22
N TYR A 27 2.16 12.71 0.61
CA TYR A 27 1.14 12.24 -0.33
C TYR A 27 0.54 10.97 0.23
N LYS A 28 -0.79 10.84 0.20
CA LYS A 28 -1.51 9.70 0.76
C LYS A 28 -2.42 9.07 -0.27
N LEU A 29 -2.55 7.75 -0.19
CA LEU A 29 -3.47 6.99 -1.04
C LEU A 29 -3.94 5.77 -0.28
N ASN A 30 -5.24 5.53 -0.30
CA ASN A 30 -5.83 4.32 0.26
C ASN A 30 -6.42 3.50 -0.89
N LEU A 31 -6.07 2.21 -0.93
CA LEU A 31 -6.56 1.29 -1.96
C LEU A 31 -7.20 0.07 -1.30
N PRO A 32 -8.31 -0.43 -1.82
CA PRO A 32 -8.93 -1.64 -1.26
C PRO A 32 -8.10 -2.87 -1.56
N LEU A 33 -7.91 -3.72 -0.55
CA LEU A 33 -7.26 -5.03 -0.70
C LEU A 33 -8.28 -6.16 -0.63
N TYR A 34 -9.33 -5.99 0.16
CA TYR A 34 -10.38 -6.98 0.29
C TYR A 34 -11.71 -6.28 0.53
N LYS A 35 -12.73 -6.68 -0.24
CA LYS A 35 -14.08 -6.15 -0.12
C LYS A 35 -15.05 -7.27 0.23
N TYR A 36 -16.02 -6.95 1.06
CA TYR A 36 -17.14 -7.84 1.37
C TYR A 36 -18.43 -7.05 1.25
N GLU A 37 -19.35 -7.54 0.42
CA GLU A 37 -20.64 -6.86 0.15
C GLU A 37 -20.42 -5.39 -0.27
N GLU A 38 -19.47 -5.17 -1.18
CA GLU A 38 -19.12 -3.85 -1.72
C GLU A 38 -18.49 -2.88 -0.72
N LYS A 39 -18.27 -3.32 0.52
CA LYS A 39 -17.54 -2.52 1.51
C LYS A 39 -16.08 -2.92 1.54
N SER A 40 -15.19 -1.93 1.55
CA SER A 40 -13.77 -2.17 1.74
C SER A 40 -13.54 -2.53 3.21
N ILE A 41 -13.11 -3.77 3.45
CA ILE A 41 -12.87 -4.28 4.80
C ILE A 41 -11.40 -4.20 5.15
N ILE A 42 -10.51 -4.47 4.19
CA ILE A 42 -9.06 -4.37 4.38
C ILE A 42 -8.53 -3.44 3.30
N ILE A 43 -7.76 -2.44 3.73
CA ILE A 43 -7.21 -1.44 2.81
C ILE A 43 -5.69 -1.38 2.93
N LEU A 44 -5.07 -0.95 1.84
CA LEU A 44 -3.67 -0.57 1.80
C LEU A 44 -3.61 0.94 1.98
N SER A 45 -2.97 1.38 3.05
CA SER A 45 -2.78 2.80 3.33
C SER A 45 -1.34 3.17 2.99
N LEU A 46 -1.16 4.02 1.98
CA LEU A 46 0.15 4.43 1.49
C LEU A 46 0.43 5.88 1.87
N ILE A 47 1.67 6.15 2.24
CA ILE A 47 2.16 7.50 2.46
C ILE A 47 3.52 7.64 1.77
N ALA A 48 3.72 8.76 1.07
CA ALA A 48 4.96 9.00 0.34
C ALA A 48 5.48 10.40 0.64
N SER A 49 6.80 10.54 0.66
CA SER A 49 7.49 11.81 0.79
C SER A 49 8.55 11.92 -0.28
N ILE A 50 8.39 12.89 -1.19
CA ILE A 50 9.41 13.16 -2.21
C ILE A 50 10.66 13.72 -1.54
N LYS A 51 10.47 14.62 -0.59
CA LYS A 51 11.57 15.27 0.13
C LYS A 51 12.46 14.25 0.84
N ASP A 52 11.85 13.28 1.54
CA ASP A 52 12.55 12.29 2.33
C ASP A 52 12.83 11.00 1.57
N ASN A 53 12.41 10.96 0.32
CA ASN A 53 12.67 9.86 -0.62
C ASN A 53 12.20 8.50 -0.10
N TYR A 54 10.97 8.43 0.41
CA TYR A 54 10.43 7.16 0.83
C TYR A 54 8.94 7.04 0.49
N ILE A 55 8.48 5.81 0.47
CA ILE A 55 7.08 5.44 0.45
C ILE A 55 6.89 4.32 1.46
N ALA A 56 5.85 4.41 2.26
CA ALA A 56 5.57 3.42 3.28
C ALA A 56 4.11 3.03 3.23
N TYR A 57 3.80 1.85 3.78
CA TYR A 57 2.41 1.41 3.80
C TYR A 57 2.07 0.63 5.05
N ASP A 58 0.79 0.61 5.36
CA ASP A 58 0.18 -0.27 6.35
C ASP A 58 -0.99 -1.00 5.70
N VAL A 59 -1.24 -2.21 6.19
CA VAL A 59 -2.43 -2.99 5.83
C VAL A 59 -3.39 -2.88 7.01
N ILE A 60 -4.55 -2.29 6.75
CA ILE A 60 -5.48 -1.88 7.81
C ILE A 60 -6.79 -2.64 7.69
N ASP A 61 -7.24 -3.17 8.84
CA ASP A 61 -8.57 -3.74 9.00
C ASP A 61 -9.50 -2.59 9.40
N CYS A 62 -10.51 -2.33 8.60
CA CYS A 62 -11.42 -1.20 8.82
C CYS A 62 -12.54 -1.46 9.81
N ASN A 63 -12.52 -2.59 10.50
CA ASN A 63 -13.61 -2.94 11.43
C ASN A 63 -13.07 -3.52 12.74
N PRO A 64 -12.63 -2.68 13.73
CA PRO A 64 -12.39 -1.23 13.64
C PRO A 64 -11.05 -0.89 12.98
N ASP A 65 -10.81 0.37 12.69
CA ASP A 65 -9.57 0.82 12.07
C ASP A 65 -8.36 0.45 12.94
N MET A 66 -7.63 -0.58 12.51
CA MET A 66 -6.43 -1.07 13.17
C MET A 66 -5.60 -1.88 12.19
N LEU A 67 -4.35 -2.13 12.51
CA LEU A 67 -3.50 -2.96 11.66
C LEU A 67 -4.15 -4.34 11.48
N TYR A 68 -4.13 -4.84 10.25
CA TYR A 68 -4.65 -6.18 9.96
C TYR A 68 -3.68 -7.23 10.50
N ALA A 69 -4.00 -7.77 11.67
CA ALA A 69 -3.11 -8.66 12.41
C ALA A 69 -2.60 -9.85 11.60
N ALA A 70 -3.47 -10.44 10.77
CA ALA A 70 -3.06 -11.61 9.96
C ALA A 70 -1.92 -11.29 9.01
N TYR A 71 -1.86 -10.07 8.47
CA TYR A 71 -0.78 -9.66 7.58
C TYR A 71 0.56 -9.55 8.32
N TYR A 72 0.53 -8.99 9.54
CA TYR A 72 1.74 -8.75 10.32
C TYR A 72 2.21 -9.98 11.10
N ASP A 73 1.39 -11.04 11.14
CA ASP A 73 1.70 -12.30 11.83
C ASP A 73 1.27 -13.48 10.95
N GLN A 74 1.86 -13.55 9.76
CA GLN A 74 1.43 -14.51 8.75
C GLN A 74 1.73 -15.96 9.11
N GLU A 75 2.69 -16.20 9.99
CA GLU A 75 3.02 -17.56 10.45
C GLU A 75 1.81 -18.23 11.09
N TYR A 76 1.04 -17.51 11.90
CA TYR A 76 -0.14 -18.04 12.57
C TYR A 76 -1.38 -18.09 11.68
N HIS A 77 -1.31 -17.48 10.49
CA HIS A 77 -2.49 -17.31 9.63
C HIS A 77 -2.29 -17.86 8.23
N LYS A 78 -1.30 -18.72 8.03
CA LYS A 78 -0.94 -19.21 6.70
C LYS A 78 -2.06 -19.92 5.94
N ASN A 79 -3.07 -20.42 6.64
CA ASN A 79 -4.24 -21.04 6.01
C ASN A 79 -5.42 -20.07 5.84
N ASN A 80 -5.23 -18.81 6.17
CA ASN A 80 -6.28 -17.81 6.08
C ASN A 80 -6.48 -17.40 4.61
N LYS A 81 -7.66 -17.69 4.07
CA LYS A 81 -7.98 -17.41 2.67
C LYS A 81 -8.05 -15.90 2.38
N VAL A 82 -8.54 -15.11 3.33
CA VAL A 82 -8.60 -13.66 3.17
C VAL A 82 -7.17 -13.10 3.08
N LEU A 83 -6.27 -13.59 3.93
CA LEU A 83 -4.86 -13.17 3.88
C LEU A 83 -4.23 -13.49 2.54
N GLN A 84 -4.53 -14.65 1.95
CA GLN A 84 -4.02 -15.03 0.64
C GLN A 84 -4.48 -14.05 -0.43
N ILE A 85 -5.76 -13.64 -0.38
CA ILE A 85 -6.32 -12.65 -1.30
C ILE A 85 -5.63 -11.30 -1.12
N VAL A 86 -5.45 -10.87 0.15
CA VAL A 86 -4.79 -9.63 0.49
C VAL A 86 -3.35 -9.60 -0.04
N ASN A 87 -2.59 -10.67 0.20
CA ASN A 87 -1.21 -10.75 -0.27
C ASN A 87 -1.11 -10.67 -1.78
N LYS A 88 -1.98 -11.38 -2.48
CA LYS A 88 -1.99 -11.37 -3.94
C LYS A 88 -2.30 -9.99 -4.50
N LYS A 89 -3.29 -9.31 -3.93
CA LYS A 89 -3.68 -7.97 -4.35
C LYS A 89 -2.57 -6.96 -4.05
N LEU A 90 -1.97 -7.06 -2.87
CA LEU A 90 -0.87 -6.18 -2.48
C LEU A 90 0.32 -6.34 -3.43
N ASP A 91 0.72 -7.57 -3.73
CA ASP A 91 1.83 -7.83 -4.64
C ASP A 91 1.55 -7.24 -6.03
N SER A 92 0.31 -7.36 -6.50
CA SER A 92 -0.10 -6.79 -7.78
C SER A 92 0.03 -5.26 -7.78
N ILE A 93 -0.40 -4.60 -6.71
CA ILE A 93 -0.29 -3.15 -6.58
C ILE A 93 1.17 -2.70 -6.52
N ILE A 94 1.98 -3.37 -5.71
CA ILE A 94 3.40 -3.03 -5.58
C ILE A 94 4.12 -3.19 -6.93
N ASN A 95 3.84 -4.28 -7.65
CA ASN A 95 4.44 -4.51 -8.98
C ASN A 95 4.01 -3.43 -9.97
N GLU A 96 2.74 -3.03 -9.97
CA GLU A 96 2.27 -1.96 -10.82
C GLU A 96 2.98 -0.65 -10.52
N MET A 97 3.16 -0.33 -9.25
CA MET A 97 3.85 0.89 -8.84
C MET A 97 5.32 0.88 -9.24
N LYS A 98 5.96 -0.30 -9.27
CA LYS A 98 7.33 -0.45 -9.79
C LYS A 98 7.35 -0.17 -11.30
N ILE A 99 6.42 -0.73 -12.04
CA ILE A 99 6.31 -0.54 -13.49
C ILE A 99 6.07 0.94 -13.83
N ARG A 100 5.26 1.61 -13.02
CA ARG A 100 4.95 3.03 -13.20
C ARG A 100 6.04 3.96 -12.64
N LYS A 101 7.15 3.41 -12.17
CA LYS A 101 8.30 4.17 -11.66
C LYS A 101 7.95 5.03 -10.46
N ILE A 102 7.10 4.52 -9.59
CA ILE A 102 6.78 5.13 -8.30
C ILE A 102 7.66 4.53 -7.21
N ILE A 103 7.76 3.20 -7.19
CA ILE A 103 8.58 2.46 -6.23
C ILE A 103 9.82 1.95 -6.95
N LYS A 104 10.97 2.06 -6.27
CA LYS A 104 12.22 1.52 -6.77
C LYS A 104 12.13 -0.01 -6.85
N GLY A 105 12.51 -0.56 -8.00
CA GLY A 105 12.58 -2.00 -8.18
C GLY A 105 13.80 -2.60 -7.47
N ASP A 106 13.89 -3.94 -7.54
CA ASP A 106 14.95 -4.67 -6.85
C ASP A 106 16.31 -4.59 -7.57
N LYS A 107 16.35 -3.87 -8.67
CA LYS A 107 17.61 -3.68 -9.43
C LYS A 107 17.89 -2.22 -9.64
#